data_043744c05742c66e729235892efdf6b0
#
_entry.id   043744c05742c66e729235892efdf6b0
#
_cell.length_a   1.000
_cell.length_b   1.000
_cell.length_c   1.000
_cell.angle_alpha   90.00
_cell.angle_beta   90.00
_cell.angle_gamma   90.00
#
_symmetry.space_group_name_H-M   'P 1'
#
loop_
_entity.id
_entity.type
_entity.pdbx_description
1 polymer ?
#
loop_
_entity_poly.entity_id
_entity_poly.type
_entity_poly.pdbx_seq_one_letter_code
_entity_poly.pdbx_strand_id
1 'polypeptide(L)'
;MFANLDPSKSYKGITAFIVDKSNPGLSISKKEKKLGIRASSTCVLNFDDVEIPHENLLGEEGQGYKYAIGILNEGRIGIAAQMTGLSLGAFANAANYVWNDRKQFGQLIGEFQGMQHQLAQAWTEICAARYLVFNAARKKEAGEDFVKDAAMAKLYASQVAQRVSGQAIEWMGGMGFVRDGPAEKYWRDSKIGAIYEGTSNIQLTTIGKLLQKEYTK
;
A
#
# COMPACT_ATOMS: atom_id res chain seq x y z
N MET A 1 -16.18 1.67 -13.82
CA MET A 1 -15.66 0.51 -14.59
C MET A 1 -14.74 1.01 -15.70
N PHE A 2 -13.68 0.26 -16.02
CA PHE A 2 -12.87 0.49 -17.21
C PHE A 2 -13.12 -0.67 -18.18
N ALA A 3 -13.49 -0.36 -19.41
CA ALA A 3 -13.75 -1.34 -20.46
C ALA A 3 -13.01 -0.97 -21.74
N ASN A 4 -12.57 -1.97 -22.49
CA ASN A 4 -11.91 -1.74 -23.78
C ASN A 4 -12.93 -1.80 -24.91
N LEU A 5 -13.26 -0.65 -25.48
CA LEU A 5 -14.22 -0.53 -26.59
C LEU A 5 -13.61 -0.92 -27.95
N ASP A 6 -12.28 -0.86 -28.05
CA ASP A 6 -11.56 -1.19 -29.29
C ASP A 6 -10.24 -1.91 -28.94
N PRO A 7 -10.27 -3.25 -28.82
CA PRO A 7 -9.08 -4.04 -28.52
C PRO A 7 -7.93 -3.86 -29.52
N SER A 8 -8.21 -3.47 -30.75
CA SER A 8 -7.16 -3.23 -31.76
C SER A 8 -6.26 -2.04 -31.43
N LYS A 9 -6.78 -1.09 -30.64
CA LYS A 9 -6.05 0.07 -30.11
C LYS A 9 -5.31 -0.21 -28.81
N SER A 10 -5.29 -1.46 -28.32
CA SER A 10 -4.65 -1.84 -27.07
C SER A 10 -5.17 -0.97 -25.90
N TYR A 11 -4.27 -0.40 -25.05
CA TYR A 11 -4.67 0.45 -23.94
C TYR A 11 -5.37 1.76 -24.33
N LYS A 12 -5.20 2.22 -25.58
CA LYS A 12 -5.89 3.41 -26.11
C LYS A 12 -7.37 3.18 -26.42
N GLY A 13 -7.84 1.94 -26.43
CA GLY A 13 -9.25 1.61 -26.55
C GLY A 13 -9.98 1.59 -25.21
N ILE A 14 -9.26 1.72 -24.08
CA ILE A 14 -9.87 1.66 -22.75
C ILE A 14 -10.60 2.96 -22.42
N THR A 15 -11.86 2.82 -22.03
CA THR A 15 -12.77 3.91 -21.68
C THR A 15 -13.30 3.69 -20.26
N ALA A 16 -13.59 4.77 -19.54
CA ALA A 16 -14.12 4.73 -18.18
C ALA A 16 -15.64 4.98 -18.17
N PHE A 17 -16.37 4.25 -17.32
CA PHE A 17 -17.82 4.36 -17.19
C PHE A 17 -18.25 4.36 -15.72
N ILE A 18 -19.31 5.09 -15.42
CA ILE A 18 -20.07 4.97 -14.17
C ILE A 18 -21.07 3.85 -14.33
N VAL A 19 -21.05 2.86 -13.44
CA VAL A 19 -22.00 1.75 -13.45
C VAL A 19 -22.73 1.74 -12.12
N ASP A 20 -24.05 1.88 -12.17
CA ASP A 20 -24.87 1.79 -10.96
C ASP A 20 -24.94 0.34 -10.48
N LYS A 21 -24.94 0.17 -9.15
CA LYS A 21 -25.04 -1.13 -8.51
C LYS A 21 -26.34 -1.86 -8.84
N SER A 22 -27.41 -1.13 -9.13
CA SER A 22 -28.72 -1.67 -9.51
C SER A 22 -28.81 -2.17 -10.95
N ASN A 23 -27.75 -1.99 -11.77
CA ASN A 23 -27.73 -2.47 -13.14
C ASN A 23 -27.98 -3.99 -13.20
N PRO A 24 -28.96 -4.49 -13.95
CA PRO A 24 -29.35 -5.90 -13.97
C PRO A 24 -28.23 -6.87 -14.31
N GLY A 25 -27.30 -6.47 -15.17
CA GLY A 25 -26.15 -7.30 -15.56
C GLY A 25 -24.99 -7.29 -14.58
N LEU A 26 -25.04 -6.49 -13.49
CA LEU A 26 -23.98 -6.44 -12.49
C LEU A 26 -24.32 -7.34 -11.31
N SER A 27 -23.43 -8.30 -11.02
CA SER A 27 -23.52 -9.11 -9.81
C SER A 27 -22.25 -9.04 -8.98
N ILE A 28 -22.40 -9.05 -7.65
CA ILE A 28 -21.32 -8.99 -6.68
C ILE A 28 -21.21 -10.34 -6.00
N SER A 29 -20.06 -11.00 -6.17
CA SER A 29 -19.77 -12.27 -5.53
C SER A 29 -19.57 -12.14 -4.01
N LYS A 30 -19.42 -13.27 -3.31
CA LYS A 30 -19.14 -13.30 -1.87
C LYS A 30 -17.88 -12.50 -1.52
N LYS A 31 -17.86 -11.95 -0.29
CA LYS A 31 -16.67 -11.31 0.27
C LYS A 31 -15.55 -12.34 0.45
N GLU A 32 -14.36 -11.97 0.00
CA GLU A 32 -13.16 -12.80 0.18
C GLU A 32 -12.69 -12.82 1.64
N LYS A 33 -12.26 -14.00 2.11
CA LYS A 33 -11.59 -14.15 3.39
C LYS A 33 -10.11 -13.86 3.21
N LYS A 34 -9.62 -12.77 3.80
CA LYS A 34 -8.26 -12.27 3.57
C LYS A 34 -7.35 -12.47 4.77
N LEU A 35 -6.04 -12.47 4.52
CA LEU A 35 -4.99 -12.49 5.54
C LEU A 35 -5.10 -11.28 6.46
N GLY A 36 -5.12 -10.07 5.89
CA GLY A 36 -5.16 -8.79 6.58
C GLY A 36 -6.14 -7.83 5.94
N ILE A 37 -6.22 -6.60 6.47
CA ILE A 37 -7.18 -5.55 6.07
C ILE A 37 -8.59 -6.12 5.93
N ARG A 38 -9.00 -6.93 6.91
CA ARG A 38 -10.25 -7.71 6.85
C ARG A 38 -11.50 -6.82 6.95
N ALA A 39 -11.36 -5.63 7.50
CA ALA A 39 -12.45 -4.66 7.60
C ALA A 39 -12.81 -4.02 6.24
N SER A 40 -11.88 -3.99 5.29
CA SER A 40 -12.13 -3.58 3.90
C SER A 40 -12.61 -4.78 3.09
N SER A 41 -13.80 -4.71 2.50
CA SER A 41 -14.34 -5.80 1.68
C SER A 41 -13.63 -5.88 0.33
N THR A 42 -13.43 -7.11 -0.13
CA THR A 42 -12.94 -7.44 -1.47
C THR A 42 -13.88 -8.49 -2.06
N CYS A 43 -14.39 -8.23 -3.26
CA CYS A 43 -15.34 -9.10 -3.95
C CYS A 43 -15.01 -9.14 -5.43
N VAL A 44 -15.37 -10.22 -6.10
CA VAL A 44 -15.42 -10.27 -7.57
C VAL A 44 -16.68 -9.56 -8.03
N LEU A 45 -16.56 -8.69 -9.03
CA LEU A 45 -17.67 -8.09 -9.75
C LEU A 45 -17.80 -8.79 -11.09
N ASN A 46 -18.99 -9.30 -11.38
CA ASN A 46 -19.29 -9.93 -12.68
C ASN A 46 -20.19 -8.98 -13.47
N PHE A 47 -19.81 -8.77 -14.73
CA PHE A 47 -20.54 -7.96 -15.70
C PHE A 47 -20.99 -8.88 -16.82
N ASP A 48 -22.30 -9.02 -16.98
CA ASP A 48 -22.93 -9.89 -17.99
C ASP A 48 -24.00 -9.08 -18.72
N ASP A 49 -23.74 -8.78 -19.96
CA ASP A 49 -24.60 -7.94 -20.82
C ASP A 49 -25.07 -6.63 -20.13
N VAL A 50 -24.14 -5.98 -19.42
CA VAL A 50 -24.41 -4.72 -18.71
C VAL A 50 -24.58 -3.60 -19.72
N GLU A 51 -25.79 -3.09 -19.86
CA GLU A 51 -26.07 -1.91 -20.67
C GLU A 51 -25.73 -0.64 -19.91
N ILE A 52 -24.89 0.22 -20.50
CA ILE A 52 -24.46 1.49 -19.89
C ILE A 52 -24.89 2.63 -20.80
N PRO A 53 -25.78 3.54 -20.34
CA PRO A 53 -26.16 4.72 -21.09
C PRO A 53 -24.95 5.62 -21.42
N HIS A 54 -25.02 6.31 -22.57
CA HIS A 54 -23.92 7.18 -23.02
C HIS A 54 -23.58 8.29 -22.02
N GLU A 55 -24.58 8.81 -21.33
CA GLU A 55 -24.40 9.83 -20.27
C GLU A 55 -23.56 9.35 -19.07
N ASN A 56 -23.40 8.04 -18.91
CA ASN A 56 -22.53 7.45 -17.88
C ASN A 56 -21.08 7.30 -18.34
N LEU A 57 -20.72 7.80 -19.52
CA LEU A 57 -19.33 7.91 -19.95
C LEU A 57 -18.57 8.86 -19.00
N LEU A 58 -17.50 8.38 -18.40
CA LEU A 58 -16.66 9.19 -17.52
C LEU A 58 -15.47 9.77 -18.29
N GLY A 59 -15.54 11.06 -18.59
CA GLY A 59 -14.53 11.76 -19.38
C GLY A 59 -14.66 11.49 -20.88
N GLU A 60 -13.60 11.13 -21.57
CA GLU A 60 -13.54 10.95 -23.00
C GLU A 60 -13.30 9.48 -23.39
N GLU A 61 -13.84 9.07 -24.51
CA GLU A 61 -13.60 7.74 -25.09
C GLU A 61 -12.10 7.52 -25.34
N GLY A 62 -11.59 6.35 -24.97
CA GLY A 62 -10.18 5.98 -25.14
C GLY A 62 -9.22 6.60 -24.13
N GLN A 63 -9.68 7.44 -23.20
CA GLN A 63 -8.83 8.06 -22.17
C GLN A 63 -8.84 7.30 -20.82
N GLY A 64 -9.61 6.23 -20.70
CA GLY A 64 -9.76 5.50 -19.45
C GLY A 64 -8.45 4.99 -18.85
N TYR A 65 -7.51 4.52 -19.68
CA TYR A 65 -6.20 4.10 -19.20
C TYR A 65 -5.41 5.25 -18.58
N LYS A 66 -5.46 6.44 -19.20
CA LYS A 66 -4.78 7.64 -18.67
C LYS A 66 -5.35 8.04 -17.32
N TYR A 67 -6.67 7.99 -17.16
CA TYR A 67 -7.32 8.28 -15.88
C TYR A 67 -6.92 7.25 -14.81
N ALA A 68 -6.95 5.96 -15.15
CA ALA A 68 -6.56 4.90 -14.21
C ALA A 68 -5.12 5.04 -13.74
N ILE A 69 -4.16 5.30 -14.63
CA ILE A 69 -2.75 5.48 -14.28
C ILE A 69 -2.54 6.75 -13.45
N GLY A 70 -3.24 7.84 -13.76
CA GLY A 70 -3.20 9.08 -12.97
C GLY A 70 -3.60 8.81 -11.51
N ILE A 71 -4.74 8.17 -11.30
CA ILE A 71 -5.24 7.80 -9.97
C ILE A 71 -4.27 6.86 -9.24
N LEU A 72 -3.73 5.85 -9.94
CA LEU A 72 -2.77 4.90 -9.34
C LEU A 72 -1.46 5.57 -8.93
N ASN A 73 -0.96 6.56 -9.68
CA ASN A 73 0.24 7.30 -9.31
C ASN A 73 0.04 8.06 -7.99
N GLU A 74 -1.12 8.68 -7.80
CA GLU A 74 -1.49 9.35 -6.54
C GLU A 74 -1.74 8.34 -5.42
N GLY A 75 -2.45 7.25 -5.71
CA GLY A 75 -2.74 6.16 -4.79
C GLY A 75 -1.49 5.56 -4.16
N ARG A 76 -0.37 5.51 -4.89
CA ARG A 76 0.93 5.06 -4.36
C ARG A 76 1.39 5.88 -3.15
N ILE A 77 1.19 7.20 -3.17
CA ILE A 77 1.52 8.08 -2.03
C ILE A 77 0.63 7.73 -0.84
N GLY A 78 -0.68 7.54 -1.08
CA GLY A 78 -1.64 7.14 -0.04
C GLY A 78 -1.28 5.81 0.62
N ILE A 79 -0.92 4.79 -0.18
CA ILE A 79 -0.50 3.49 0.37
C ILE A 79 0.85 3.59 1.09
N ALA A 80 1.79 4.37 0.59
CA ALA A 80 3.05 4.61 1.29
C ALA A 80 2.81 5.25 2.67
N ALA A 81 1.89 6.21 2.76
CA ALA A 81 1.48 6.83 4.02
C ALA A 81 0.82 5.82 4.97
N GLN A 82 -0.09 4.99 4.46
CA GLN A 82 -0.74 3.92 5.23
C GLN A 82 0.28 2.93 5.80
N MET A 83 1.24 2.46 4.98
CA MET A 83 2.28 1.52 5.41
C MET A 83 3.25 2.16 6.42
N THR A 84 3.57 3.43 6.27
CA THR A 84 4.37 4.18 7.26
C THR A 84 3.63 4.30 8.59
N GLY A 85 2.33 4.63 8.57
CA GLY A 85 1.49 4.68 9.78
C GLY A 85 1.36 3.32 10.46
N LEU A 86 1.22 2.24 9.69
CA LEU A 86 1.20 0.87 10.20
C LEU A 86 2.53 0.52 10.89
N SER A 87 3.67 0.88 10.28
CA SER A 87 5.00 0.66 10.86
C SER A 87 5.16 1.40 12.19
N LEU A 88 4.72 2.66 12.25
CA LEU A 88 4.71 3.47 13.47
C LEU A 88 3.86 2.83 14.58
N GLY A 89 2.65 2.36 14.24
CA GLY A 89 1.77 1.69 15.19
C GLY A 89 2.36 0.40 15.75
N ALA A 90 2.93 -0.44 14.87
CA ALA A 90 3.60 -1.67 15.26
C ALA A 90 4.80 -1.40 16.16
N PHE A 91 5.65 -0.45 15.76
CA PHE A 91 6.81 -0.01 16.54
C PHE A 91 6.41 0.53 17.91
N ALA A 92 5.49 1.49 17.98
CA ALA A 92 5.08 2.12 19.22
C ALA A 92 4.49 1.11 20.22
N ASN A 93 3.67 0.18 19.73
CA ASN A 93 3.10 -0.88 20.56
C ASN A 93 4.20 -1.78 21.17
N ALA A 94 5.14 -2.25 20.35
CA ALA A 94 6.21 -3.13 20.81
C ALA A 94 7.22 -2.38 21.68
N ALA A 95 7.62 -1.16 21.29
CA ALA A 95 8.56 -0.34 22.04
C ALA A 95 8.03 -0.03 23.46
N ASN A 96 6.75 0.35 23.56
CA ASN A 96 6.13 0.56 24.88
C ASN A 96 6.22 -0.70 25.75
N TYR A 97 5.91 -1.85 25.21
CA TYR A 97 5.92 -3.12 25.93
C TYR A 97 7.32 -3.55 26.38
N VAL A 98 8.35 -3.42 25.53
CA VAL A 98 9.71 -3.86 25.86
C VAL A 98 10.41 -2.91 26.85
N TRP A 99 10.02 -1.62 26.90
CA TRP A 99 10.62 -0.65 27.82
C TRP A 99 9.88 -0.50 29.16
N ASN A 100 8.62 -0.98 29.25
CA ASN A 100 7.84 -0.76 30.47
C ASN A 100 7.36 -2.06 31.14
N ASP A 101 7.14 -3.15 30.37
CA ASP A 101 6.44 -4.32 30.88
C ASP A 101 7.28 -5.61 30.82
N ARG A 102 7.92 -5.88 29.68
CA ARG A 102 8.60 -7.16 29.44
C ARG A 102 9.95 -7.24 30.11
N LYS A 103 10.07 -8.12 31.12
CA LYS A 103 11.33 -8.41 31.83
C LYS A 103 11.82 -9.80 31.53
N GLN A 104 13.14 -9.95 31.32
CA GLN A 104 13.85 -11.22 31.26
C GLN A 104 15.26 -11.01 31.82
N PHE A 105 15.82 -12.06 32.44
CA PHE A 105 17.16 -12.03 33.04
C PHE A 105 17.38 -10.85 34.03
N GLY A 106 16.32 -10.51 34.78
CA GLY A 106 16.38 -9.49 35.84
C GLY A 106 16.21 -8.04 35.40
N GLN A 107 16.05 -7.77 34.09
CA GLN A 107 15.90 -6.39 33.57
C GLN A 107 14.84 -6.30 32.47
N LEU A 108 14.46 -5.07 32.10
CA LEU A 108 13.57 -4.83 30.94
C LEU A 108 14.25 -5.22 29.65
N ILE A 109 13.51 -5.79 28.72
CA ILE A 109 14.05 -6.20 27.40
C ILE A 109 14.64 -5.01 26.64
N GLY A 110 14.03 -3.83 26.76
CA GLY A 110 14.51 -2.60 26.13
C GLY A 110 15.86 -2.09 26.66
N GLU A 111 16.35 -2.60 27.81
CA GLU A 111 17.66 -2.23 28.37
C GLU A 111 18.82 -3.01 27.76
N PHE A 112 18.54 -4.12 27.07
CA PHE A 112 19.59 -4.86 26.35
C PHE A 112 20.07 -4.08 25.13
N GLN A 113 21.39 -3.90 24.99
CA GLN A 113 22.00 -3.18 23.87
C GLN A 113 21.54 -3.73 22.51
N GLY A 114 21.49 -5.05 22.38
CA GLY A 114 21.02 -5.69 21.12
C GLY A 114 19.57 -5.35 20.78
N MET A 115 18.70 -5.14 21.78
CA MET A 115 17.34 -4.67 21.57
C MET A 115 17.33 -3.19 21.17
N GLN A 116 18.10 -2.36 21.85
CA GLN A 116 18.21 -0.93 21.54
C GLN A 116 18.69 -0.70 20.09
N HIS A 117 19.65 -1.48 19.61
CA HIS A 117 20.13 -1.41 18.23
C HIS A 117 19.02 -1.75 17.22
N GLN A 118 18.22 -2.79 17.48
CA GLN A 118 17.11 -3.16 16.60
C GLN A 118 16.03 -2.08 16.57
N LEU A 119 15.67 -1.52 17.73
CA LEU A 119 14.69 -0.44 17.82
C LEU A 119 15.20 0.82 17.11
N ALA A 120 16.47 1.20 17.29
CA ALA A 120 17.07 2.35 16.63
C ALA A 120 17.09 2.19 15.10
N GLN A 121 17.44 1.00 14.61
CA GLN A 121 17.41 0.70 13.18
C GLN A 121 15.99 0.81 12.62
N ALA A 122 15.01 0.18 13.26
CA ALA A 122 13.62 0.22 12.82
C ALA A 122 13.06 1.65 12.80
N TRP A 123 13.37 2.45 13.82
CA TRP A 123 12.98 3.86 13.87
C TRP A 123 13.57 4.67 12.74
N THR A 124 14.86 4.48 12.45
CA THR A 124 15.55 5.15 11.33
C THR A 124 14.87 4.86 10.00
N GLU A 125 14.49 3.60 9.76
CA GLU A 125 13.84 3.18 8.53
C GLU A 125 12.40 3.72 8.41
N ILE A 126 11.66 3.79 9.52
CA ILE A 126 10.34 4.43 9.56
C ILE A 126 10.47 5.92 9.20
N CYS A 127 11.45 6.60 9.76
CA CYS A 127 11.71 8.01 9.44
C CYS A 127 12.07 8.20 7.97
N ALA A 128 12.93 7.36 7.41
CA ALA A 128 13.29 7.41 6.00
C ALA A 128 12.08 7.18 5.08
N ALA A 129 11.22 6.19 5.40
CA ALA A 129 9.97 5.97 4.68
C ALA A 129 9.06 7.19 4.74
N ARG A 130 8.91 7.80 5.92
CA ARG A 130 8.12 9.01 6.12
C ARG A 130 8.62 10.18 5.27
N TYR A 131 9.93 10.40 5.21
CA TYR A 131 10.51 11.45 4.37
C TYR A 131 10.24 11.22 2.87
N LEU A 132 10.33 10.00 2.39
CA LEU A 132 9.98 9.66 0.99
C LEU A 132 8.51 9.97 0.69
N VAL A 133 7.59 9.65 1.61
CA VAL A 133 6.16 9.96 1.46
C VAL A 133 5.93 11.46 1.37
N PHE A 134 6.49 12.22 2.30
CA PHE A 134 6.32 13.68 2.29
C PHE A 134 6.94 14.33 1.06
N ASN A 135 8.11 13.84 0.60
CA ASN A 135 8.73 14.36 -0.62
C ASN A 135 7.82 14.14 -1.84
N ALA A 136 7.28 12.92 -2.01
CA ALA A 136 6.37 12.62 -3.12
C ALA A 136 5.08 13.46 -3.06
N ALA A 137 4.51 13.64 -1.85
CA ALA A 137 3.32 14.46 -1.66
C ALA A 137 3.55 15.93 -1.99
N ARG A 138 4.68 16.50 -1.53
CA ARG A 138 5.05 17.90 -1.84
C ARG A 138 5.25 18.14 -3.32
N LYS A 139 5.92 17.23 -4.03
CA LYS A 139 6.10 17.34 -5.48
C LYS A 139 4.76 17.32 -6.21
N LYS A 140 3.86 16.41 -5.82
CA LYS A 140 2.51 16.39 -6.38
C LYS A 140 1.77 17.69 -6.15
N GLU A 141 1.81 18.21 -4.93
CA GLU A 141 1.16 19.49 -4.56
C GLU A 141 1.73 20.67 -5.35
N ALA A 142 3.04 20.68 -5.59
CA ALA A 142 3.73 21.69 -6.38
C ALA A 142 3.51 21.55 -7.90
N GLY A 143 2.81 20.51 -8.38
CA GLY A 143 2.63 20.24 -9.81
C GLY A 143 3.89 19.71 -10.51
N GLU A 144 4.89 19.25 -9.75
CA GLU A 144 6.11 18.66 -10.27
C GLU A 144 5.92 17.17 -10.64
N ASP A 145 6.85 16.59 -11.41
CA ASP A 145 6.86 15.14 -11.66
C ASP A 145 7.20 14.39 -10.36
N PHE A 146 6.23 13.62 -9.89
CA PHE A 146 6.29 12.87 -8.65
C PHE A 146 6.24 11.34 -8.83
N VAL A 147 6.09 10.85 -10.07
CA VAL A 147 5.81 9.43 -10.33
C VAL A 147 6.90 8.51 -9.80
N LYS A 148 8.18 8.89 -10.00
CA LYS A 148 9.33 8.14 -9.49
C LYS A 148 9.36 8.16 -7.96
N ASP A 149 9.16 9.33 -7.36
CA ASP A 149 9.17 9.51 -5.91
C ASP A 149 8.03 8.73 -5.23
N ALA A 150 6.83 8.74 -5.81
CA ALA A 150 5.69 7.96 -5.34
C ALA A 150 5.96 6.45 -5.41
N ALA A 151 6.58 5.97 -6.49
CA ALA A 151 6.96 4.57 -6.62
C ALA A 151 8.02 4.15 -5.59
N MET A 152 9.05 4.98 -5.36
CA MET A 152 10.07 4.75 -4.32
C MET A 152 9.46 4.76 -2.92
N ALA A 153 8.61 5.73 -2.61
CA ALA A 153 7.93 5.84 -1.33
C ALA A 153 7.08 4.59 -1.04
N LYS A 154 6.27 4.16 -2.01
CA LYS A 154 5.41 2.98 -1.88
C LYS A 154 6.20 1.69 -1.71
N LEU A 155 7.24 1.50 -2.50
CA LEU A 155 8.13 0.34 -2.41
C LEU A 155 8.76 0.25 -1.03
N TYR A 156 9.44 1.32 -0.61
CA TYR A 156 10.20 1.32 0.64
C TYR A 156 9.31 1.24 1.87
N ALA A 157 8.24 2.03 1.94
CA ALA A 157 7.30 1.98 3.06
C ALA A 157 6.67 0.60 3.24
N SER A 158 6.37 -0.11 2.14
CA SER A 158 5.83 -1.47 2.19
C SER A 158 6.84 -2.48 2.71
N GLN A 159 8.13 -2.34 2.37
CA GLN A 159 9.22 -3.18 2.89
C GLN A 159 9.44 -2.94 4.39
N VAL A 160 9.47 -1.67 4.80
CA VAL A 160 9.61 -1.28 6.20
C VAL A 160 8.45 -1.80 7.03
N ALA A 161 7.20 -1.68 6.53
CA ALA A 161 6.02 -2.16 7.24
C ALA A 161 6.06 -3.67 7.51
N GLN A 162 6.44 -4.48 6.52
CA GLN A 162 6.55 -5.93 6.71
C GLN A 162 7.65 -6.30 7.70
N ARG A 163 8.82 -5.64 7.61
CA ARG A 163 9.93 -5.93 8.51
C ARG A 163 9.63 -5.48 9.94
N VAL A 164 9.23 -4.24 10.15
CA VAL A 164 8.99 -3.69 11.48
C VAL A 164 7.84 -4.41 12.19
N SER A 165 6.75 -4.73 11.47
CA SER A 165 5.64 -5.47 12.08
C SER A 165 6.01 -6.91 12.44
N GLY A 166 6.88 -7.56 11.66
CA GLY A 166 7.44 -8.87 12.01
C GLY A 166 8.33 -8.78 13.25
N GLN A 167 9.27 -7.84 13.26
CA GLN A 167 10.14 -7.60 14.43
C GLN A 167 9.34 -7.23 15.70
N ALA A 168 8.26 -6.48 15.57
CA ALA A 168 7.40 -6.14 16.70
C ALA A 168 6.84 -7.39 17.40
N ILE A 169 6.45 -8.42 16.65
CA ILE A 169 6.03 -9.70 17.21
C ILE A 169 7.19 -10.35 17.97
N GLU A 170 8.38 -10.40 17.38
CA GLU A 170 9.57 -10.99 17.99
C GLU A 170 9.97 -10.25 19.27
N TRP A 171 9.98 -8.92 19.25
CA TRP A 171 10.28 -8.10 20.43
C TRP A 171 9.30 -8.34 21.58
N MET A 172 8.03 -8.54 21.28
CA MET A 172 6.99 -8.82 22.27
C MET A 172 6.94 -10.30 22.69
N GLY A 173 7.54 -11.20 21.90
CA GLY A 173 7.52 -12.63 22.17
C GLY A 173 6.11 -13.21 22.11
N GLY A 174 5.75 -14.09 23.05
CA GLY A 174 4.42 -14.71 23.09
C GLY A 174 3.26 -13.72 23.05
N MET A 175 3.41 -12.56 23.72
CA MET A 175 2.38 -11.51 23.71
C MET A 175 2.20 -10.85 22.35
N GLY A 176 3.24 -10.83 21.49
CA GLY A 176 3.12 -10.38 20.10
C GLY A 176 2.39 -11.37 19.19
N PHE A 177 2.35 -12.64 19.57
CA PHE A 177 1.80 -13.72 18.76
C PHE A 177 0.30 -14.01 19.03
N VAL A 178 -0.21 -13.61 20.21
CA VAL A 178 -1.62 -13.78 20.56
C VAL A 178 -2.49 -12.65 20.04
N ARG A 179 -3.80 -12.93 19.89
CA ARG A 179 -4.77 -11.97 19.33
C ARG A 179 -5.26 -10.91 20.31
N ASP A 180 -4.87 -10.99 21.58
CA ASP A 180 -5.27 -10.03 22.61
C ASP A 180 -4.62 -8.65 22.41
N GLY A 181 -3.50 -8.61 21.66
CA GLY A 181 -2.82 -7.41 21.27
C GLY A 181 -2.83 -7.17 19.74
N PRO A 182 -2.45 -5.96 19.27
CA PRO A 182 -2.52 -5.62 17.86
C PRO A 182 -1.29 -6.07 17.04
N ALA A 183 -0.24 -6.63 17.64
CA ALA A 183 1.03 -6.91 16.96
C ALA A 183 0.86 -7.88 15.78
N GLU A 184 0.16 -9.01 15.99
CA GLU A 184 -0.11 -9.99 14.93
C GLU A 184 -0.97 -9.40 13.81
N LYS A 185 -1.87 -8.47 14.16
CA LYS A 185 -2.71 -7.79 13.19
C LYS A 185 -1.91 -6.84 12.30
N TYR A 186 -0.99 -6.07 12.86
CA TYR A 186 -0.10 -5.22 12.09
C TYR A 186 0.70 -6.03 11.06
N TRP A 187 1.22 -7.17 11.45
CA TRP A 187 1.96 -8.05 10.54
C TRP A 187 1.09 -8.57 9.40
N ARG A 188 -0.11 -9.07 9.69
CA ARG A 188 -1.04 -9.54 8.65
C ARG A 188 -1.47 -8.42 7.71
N ASP A 189 -1.75 -7.24 8.26
CA ASP A 189 -2.20 -6.08 7.49
C ASP A 189 -1.07 -5.48 6.65
N SER A 190 0.21 -5.58 7.07
CA SER A 190 1.35 -5.04 6.32
C SER A 190 1.56 -5.70 4.96
N LYS A 191 1.16 -6.96 4.82
CA LYS A 191 1.45 -7.76 3.62
C LYS A 191 0.83 -7.19 2.36
N ILE A 192 -0.34 -6.57 2.47
CA ILE A 192 -1.05 -6.00 1.32
C ILE A 192 -0.27 -4.86 0.67
N GLY A 193 0.55 -4.12 1.43
CA GLY A 193 1.36 -3.02 0.91
C GLY A 193 2.27 -3.40 -0.25
N ALA A 194 2.73 -4.64 -0.32
CA ALA A 194 3.55 -5.13 -1.42
C ALA A 194 2.75 -5.61 -2.64
N ILE A 195 1.41 -5.65 -2.55
CA ILE A 195 0.53 -6.29 -3.54
C ILE A 195 -0.31 -5.28 -4.28
N TYR A 196 -1.17 -4.52 -3.60
CA TYR A 196 -2.12 -3.60 -4.23
C TYR A 196 -1.49 -2.26 -4.62
N GLU A 197 -2.22 -1.45 -5.39
CA GLU A 197 -1.74 -0.16 -5.94
C GLU A 197 -0.42 -0.31 -6.72
N GLY A 198 -0.29 -1.42 -7.42
CA GLY A 198 0.92 -1.85 -8.10
C GLY A 198 1.87 -2.64 -7.18
N THR A 199 2.18 -3.86 -7.58
CA THR A 199 3.09 -4.74 -6.82
C THR A 199 4.48 -4.11 -6.65
N SER A 200 5.28 -4.64 -5.72
CA SER A 200 6.69 -4.23 -5.56
C SER A 200 7.47 -4.31 -6.88
N ASN A 201 7.21 -5.34 -7.71
CA ASN A 201 7.86 -5.48 -9.02
C ASN A 201 7.46 -4.36 -9.98
N ILE A 202 6.19 -3.92 -9.96
CA ILE A 202 5.73 -2.78 -10.78
C ILE A 202 6.37 -1.48 -10.31
N GLN A 203 6.57 -1.28 -9.00
CA GLN A 203 7.29 -0.11 -8.49
C GLN A 203 8.74 -0.11 -9.00
N LEU A 204 9.45 -1.24 -8.88
CA LEU A 204 10.82 -1.39 -9.39
C LEU A 204 10.90 -1.14 -10.90
N THR A 205 9.96 -1.69 -11.67
CA THR A 205 9.88 -1.45 -13.13
C THR A 205 9.67 0.03 -13.45
N THR A 206 8.80 0.71 -12.70
CA THR A 206 8.53 2.15 -12.88
C THR A 206 9.79 2.96 -12.59
N ILE A 207 10.44 2.71 -11.46
CA ILE A 207 11.67 3.40 -11.07
C ILE A 207 12.76 3.16 -12.11
N GLY A 208 12.97 1.90 -12.51
CA GLY A 208 14.01 1.53 -13.48
C GLY A 208 13.83 2.20 -14.85
N LYS A 209 12.58 2.23 -15.37
CA LYS A 209 12.27 2.91 -16.63
C LYS A 209 12.51 4.41 -16.57
N LEU A 210 12.16 5.05 -15.45
CA LEU A 210 12.36 6.50 -15.28
C LEU A 210 13.84 6.84 -15.11
N LEU A 211 14.59 6.03 -14.36
CA LEU A 211 16.04 6.16 -14.27
C LEU A 211 16.70 5.98 -15.64
N GLN A 212 16.32 4.96 -16.40
CA GLN A 212 16.85 4.76 -17.75
C GLN A 212 16.65 6.01 -18.60
N LYS A 213 15.43 6.60 -18.59
CA LYS A 213 15.12 7.82 -19.32
C LYS A 213 15.98 9.02 -18.90
N GLU A 214 16.38 9.10 -17.63
CA GLU A 214 17.24 10.19 -17.12
C GLU A 214 18.70 10.05 -17.56
N TYR A 215 19.18 8.82 -17.75
CA TYR A 215 20.59 8.51 -18.02
C TYR A 215 20.86 8.07 -19.48
N THR A 216 19.84 7.89 -20.31
CA THR A 216 19.99 7.63 -21.75
C THR A 216 19.68 8.89 -22.56
N LYS A 217 20.54 9.20 -23.56
CA LYS A 217 20.35 10.33 -24.49
C LYS A 217 19.35 9.99 -25.57
#